data_648d5169c6738085e7331c79244c3810
#
_entry.id   648d5169c6738085e7331c79244c3810
#
_cell.length_a   1.000
_cell.length_b   1.000
_cell.length_c   1.000
_cell.angle_alpha   90.00
_cell.angle_beta   90.00
_cell.angle_gamma   90.00
#
_symmetry.space_group_name_H-M   'P 1'
#
loop_
_entity.id
_entity.type
_entity.pdbx_description
1 polymer ?
#
loop_
_entity_poly.entity_id
_entity_poly.type
_entity_poly.pdbx_seq_one_letter_code
_entity_poly.pdbx_strand_id
1 'polypeptide(L)'
;DKGVCHADLFALPQRDDTPISLGRTSLHHVLVYSDMAVCMNALDADVQYKVALPLVAEERVLGIAMDSSSDTCWIYTSLGGLYELLVKDEARDMWHLLLKRCDFEKALAFCRDETCRKQVLEKKGDALLHAGQLMEAVECYAQGQTPAFEQVVLSLMDVSADKALRRYVRLRLDKMPKQARVPRLM
;
A
#
# COMPACT_ATOMS: atom_id res chain seq x y z
N ASP A 1 31.21 -12.25 -1.45
CA ASP A 1 30.49 -11.30 -2.32
C ASP A 1 29.84 -10.23 -1.49
N LYS A 2 30.46 -9.04 -1.48
CA LYS A 2 29.82 -7.86 -0.89
C LYS A 2 28.80 -7.39 -1.90
N GLY A 3 27.53 -7.67 -1.62
CA GLY A 3 26.41 -7.22 -2.45
C GLY A 3 26.48 -5.70 -2.63
N VAL A 4 26.50 -5.27 -3.88
CA VAL A 4 26.34 -3.85 -4.23
C VAL A 4 24.90 -3.49 -3.88
N CYS A 5 24.71 -2.71 -2.79
CA CYS A 5 23.44 -2.11 -2.52
C CYS A 5 23.14 -1.08 -3.62
N HIS A 6 22.10 -1.27 -4.39
CA HIS A 6 21.58 -0.21 -5.24
C HIS A 6 21.07 0.91 -4.32
N ALA A 7 21.67 2.08 -4.43
CA ALA A 7 21.16 3.27 -3.76
C ALA A 7 20.00 3.83 -4.59
N ASP A 8 18.78 3.73 -4.08
CA ASP A 8 17.65 4.46 -4.64
C ASP A 8 17.78 5.95 -4.29
N LEU A 9 17.79 6.80 -5.32
CA LEU A 9 17.81 8.24 -5.16
C LEU A 9 16.38 8.74 -4.97
N PHE A 10 16.08 9.30 -3.80
CA PHE A 10 14.82 9.96 -3.54
C PHE A 10 14.94 11.46 -3.80
N ALA A 11 13.95 12.04 -4.49
CA ALA A 11 13.83 13.48 -4.59
C ALA A 11 13.41 14.04 -3.23
N LEU A 12 14.20 14.94 -2.69
CA LEU A 12 13.82 15.66 -1.47
C LEU A 12 12.65 16.62 -1.76
N PRO A 13 11.81 16.91 -0.76
CA PRO A 13 10.77 17.93 -0.89
C PRO A 13 11.41 19.26 -1.33
N GLN A 14 10.74 19.98 -2.26
CA GLN A 14 11.23 21.28 -2.71
C GLN A 14 11.20 22.28 -1.55
N ARG A 15 12.38 22.58 -1.03
CA ARG A 15 12.64 23.58 0.02
C ARG A 15 13.99 24.24 -0.26
N ASP A 16 14.15 25.47 0.23
CA ASP A 16 15.39 26.23 0.14
C ASP A 16 16.46 25.72 1.13
N ASP A 17 16.04 24.99 2.18
CA ASP A 17 16.90 24.42 3.22
C ASP A 17 17.09 22.91 3.05
N THR A 18 18.23 22.41 3.52
CA THR A 18 18.54 20.98 3.54
C THR A 18 18.10 20.35 4.86
N PRO A 19 17.70 19.09 4.89
CA PRO A 19 17.38 18.41 6.14
C PRO A 19 18.64 18.31 7.02
N ILE A 20 18.47 18.60 8.30
CA ILE A 20 19.54 18.51 9.32
C ILE A 20 19.84 17.04 9.62
N SER A 21 18.79 16.22 9.63
CA SER A 21 18.92 14.81 9.97
C SER A 21 17.84 13.96 9.28
N LEU A 22 18.15 12.67 9.12
CA LEU A 22 17.26 11.68 8.51
C LEU A 22 17.09 10.50 9.47
N GLY A 23 15.83 10.12 9.70
CA GLY A 23 15.46 8.88 10.35
C GLY A 23 14.68 7.97 9.38
N ARG A 24 14.55 6.70 9.73
CA ARG A 24 13.75 5.74 8.97
C ARG A 24 12.94 4.86 9.92
N THR A 25 11.66 4.82 9.73
CA THR A 25 10.76 3.82 10.31
C THR A 25 10.62 2.61 9.37
N SER A 26 9.75 1.69 9.68
CA SER A 26 9.52 0.52 8.83
C SER A 26 9.08 0.87 7.41
N LEU A 27 8.23 1.91 7.24
CA LEU A 27 7.62 2.27 5.97
C LEU A 27 7.83 3.72 5.54
N HIS A 28 8.47 4.56 6.37
CA HIS A 28 8.68 5.97 6.10
C HIS A 28 10.12 6.44 6.31
N HIS A 29 10.49 7.47 5.59
CA HIS A 29 11.65 8.31 5.86
C HIS A 29 11.19 9.58 6.59
N VAL A 30 11.86 9.92 7.67
CA VAL A 30 11.61 11.12 8.47
C VAL A 30 12.76 12.10 8.27
N LEU A 31 12.47 13.19 7.57
CA LEU A 31 13.41 14.29 7.35
C LEU A 31 13.15 15.37 8.40
N VAL A 32 14.19 15.78 9.10
CA VAL A 32 14.07 16.85 10.10
C VAL A 32 14.82 18.08 9.62
N TYR A 33 14.08 19.17 9.53
CA TYR A 33 14.56 20.50 9.14
C TYR A 33 14.69 21.40 10.38
N SER A 34 15.05 22.64 10.14
CA SER A 34 15.24 23.63 11.22
C SER A 34 13.97 23.96 11.99
N ASP A 35 12.81 23.84 11.34
CA ASP A 35 11.51 24.29 11.82
C ASP A 35 10.42 23.20 11.83
N MET A 36 10.66 22.09 11.15
CA MET A 36 9.67 21.03 10.99
C MET A 36 10.26 19.65 10.75
N ALA A 37 9.44 18.64 10.96
CA ALA A 37 9.66 17.28 10.50
C ALA A 37 8.75 16.95 9.29
N VAL A 38 9.30 16.28 8.30
CA VAL A 38 8.62 15.81 7.10
C VAL A 38 8.70 14.30 7.02
N CYS A 39 7.55 13.64 7.00
CA CYS A 39 7.46 12.20 6.85
C CYS A 39 7.12 11.86 5.40
N MET A 40 7.97 11.04 4.76
CA MET A 40 7.82 10.60 3.38
C MET A 40 7.69 9.09 3.34
N ASN A 41 6.85 8.59 2.47
CA ASN A 41 6.75 7.15 2.26
C ASN A 41 8.02 6.58 1.63
N ALA A 42 8.49 5.45 2.14
CA ALA A 42 9.73 4.82 1.67
C ALA A 42 9.59 4.18 0.27
N LEU A 43 8.36 3.98 -0.25
CA LEU A 43 8.16 3.39 -1.57
C LEU A 43 8.15 4.42 -2.69
N ASP A 44 7.37 5.50 -2.57
CA ASP A 44 7.16 6.46 -3.66
C ASP A 44 7.79 7.83 -3.39
N ALA A 45 8.36 8.01 -2.19
CA ALA A 45 8.91 9.28 -1.71
C ALA A 45 7.87 10.42 -1.61
N ASP A 46 6.59 10.11 -1.66
CA ASP A 46 5.55 11.11 -1.48
C ASP A 46 5.49 11.57 -0.02
N VAL A 47 5.33 12.89 0.14
CA VAL A 47 5.19 13.49 1.47
C VAL A 47 3.83 13.14 2.05
N GLN A 48 3.83 12.42 3.17
CA GLN A 48 2.61 12.02 3.86
C GLN A 48 2.20 13.04 4.92
N TYR A 49 3.16 13.50 5.70
CA TYR A 49 2.92 14.41 6.82
C TYR A 49 4.01 15.49 6.91
N LYS A 50 3.61 16.68 7.35
CA LYS A 50 4.49 17.78 7.74
C LYS A 50 4.05 18.25 9.11
N VAL A 51 4.98 18.30 10.04
CA VAL A 51 4.72 18.69 11.42
C VAL A 51 5.70 19.80 11.79
N ALA A 52 5.18 20.98 12.10
CA ALA A 52 5.99 22.06 12.64
C ALA A 52 6.50 21.69 14.04
N LEU A 53 7.73 21.96 14.33
CA LEU A 53 8.32 21.74 15.65
C LEU A 53 8.04 22.95 16.53
N PRO A 54 7.50 22.77 17.74
CA PRO A 54 7.16 23.87 18.66
C PRO A 54 8.41 24.41 19.39
N LEU A 55 9.40 24.86 18.60
CA LEU A 55 10.66 25.37 19.12
C LEU A 55 10.47 26.72 19.82
N VAL A 56 11.21 26.93 20.91
CA VAL A 56 11.28 28.23 21.55
C VAL A 56 12.35 29.11 20.89
N ALA A 57 12.36 30.41 21.24
CA ALA A 57 13.33 31.34 20.67
C ALA A 57 14.78 30.85 20.90
N GLU A 58 15.59 30.95 19.86
CA GLU A 58 17.01 30.50 19.81
C GLU A 58 17.23 28.97 19.91
N GLU A 59 16.18 28.18 20.09
CA GLU A 59 16.28 26.73 20.06
C GLU A 59 16.52 26.24 18.63
N ARG A 60 17.46 25.29 18.48
CA ARG A 60 17.84 24.71 17.19
C ARG A 60 17.75 23.21 17.25
N VAL A 61 17.23 22.62 16.18
CA VAL A 61 17.28 21.17 15.99
C VAL A 61 18.72 20.74 15.80
N LEU A 62 19.14 19.72 16.52
CA LEU A 62 20.46 19.11 16.40
C LEU A 62 20.43 17.80 15.64
N GLY A 63 19.33 17.04 15.73
CA GLY A 63 19.23 15.78 15.02
C GLY A 63 18.03 14.93 15.46
N ILE A 64 18.02 13.71 14.95
CA ILE A 64 17.02 12.68 15.26
C ILE A 64 17.71 11.44 15.82
N ALA A 65 17.10 10.81 16.80
CA ALA A 65 17.45 9.48 17.29
C ALA A 65 16.28 8.54 17.03
N MET A 66 16.55 7.33 16.56
CA MET A 66 15.54 6.32 16.29
C MET A 66 15.58 5.24 17.36
N ASP A 67 14.42 4.94 17.93
CA ASP A 67 14.23 3.72 18.71
C ASP A 67 13.66 2.62 17.79
N SER A 68 14.54 1.71 17.40
CA SER A 68 14.17 0.59 16.52
C SER A 68 13.24 -0.43 17.17
N SER A 69 13.07 -0.39 18.49
CA SER A 69 12.18 -1.32 19.21
C SER A 69 10.73 -0.87 19.20
N SER A 70 10.50 0.44 19.14
CA SER A 70 9.18 1.07 19.19
C SER A 70 8.79 1.82 17.90
N ASP A 71 9.66 1.84 16.88
CA ASP A 71 9.52 2.68 15.67
C ASP A 71 9.28 4.17 16.00
N THR A 72 9.82 4.63 17.15
CA THR A 72 9.65 5.99 17.62
C THR A 72 10.84 6.85 17.23
N CYS A 73 10.58 8.05 16.77
CA CYS A 73 11.59 9.04 16.43
C CYS A 73 11.69 10.10 17.55
N TRP A 74 12.89 10.39 18.01
CA TRP A 74 13.17 11.41 19.00
C TRP A 74 13.99 12.53 18.38
N ILE A 75 13.42 13.73 18.31
CA ILE A 75 14.11 14.92 17.82
C ILE A 75 14.69 15.65 19.03
N TYR A 76 15.99 15.92 19.02
CA TYR A 76 16.69 16.59 20.12
C TYR A 76 17.24 17.96 19.68
N THR A 77 17.27 18.89 20.63
CA THR A 77 17.56 20.31 20.37
C THR A 77 18.68 20.86 21.21
N SER A 78 19.16 22.07 20.85
CA SER A 78 20.28 22.75 21.49
C SER A 78 20.01 23.18 22.94
N LEU A 79 18.75 23.39 23.31
CA LEU A 79 18.37 23.77 24.67
C LEU A 79 17.95 22.57 25.53
N GLY A 80 18.20 21.34 25.06
CA GLY A 80 17.85 20.12 25.77
C GLY A 80 16.39 19.70 25.57
N GLY A 81 15.67 20.30 24.62
CA GLY A 81 14.33 19.84 24.21
C GLY A 81 14.42 18.45 23.57
N LEU A 82 13.44 17.61 23.88
CA LEU A 82 13.27 16.29 23.34
C LEU A 82 11.82 16.12 22.87
N TYR A 83 11.63 15.97 21.57
CA TYR A 83 10.32 15.84 20.95
C TYR A 83 10.13 14.42 20.40
N GLU A 84 9.07 13.77 20.85
CA GLU A 84 8.67 12.46 20.36
C GLU A 84 7.84 12.60 19.09
N LEU A 85 8.25 11.98 18.02
CA LEU A 85 7.47 11.90 16.77
C LEU A 85 6.96 10.47 16.59
N LEU A 86 5.65 10.30 16.73
CA LEU A 86 4.96 9.04 16.52
C LEU A 86 4.29 9.04 15.14
N VAL A 87 4.69 8.11 14.28
CA VAL A 87 3.99 7.85 13.02
C VAL A 87 2.89 6.85 13.29
N LYS A 88 1.65 7.34 13.38
CA LYS A 88 0.48 6.48 13.62
C LYS A 88 -0.01 5.87 12.32
N ASP A 89 -0.43 4.60 12.40
CA ASP A 89 -1.08 3.91 11.27
C ASP A 89 -0.23 3.86 9.99
N GLU A 90 1.05 3.64 10.15
CA GLU A 90 2.08 3.68 9.12
C GLU A 90 1.72 2.85 7.87
N ALA A 91 1.07 1.70 8.07
CA ALA A 91 0.68 0.79 7.01
C ALA A 91 -0.67 1.11 6.34
N ARG A 92 -1.35 2.19 6.73
CA ARG A 92 -2.74 2.48 6.34
C ARG A 92 -2.96 2.50 4.83
N ASP A 93 -2.10 3.19 4.10
CA ASP A 93 -2.26 3.41 2.65
C ASP A 93 -1.30 2.55 1.81
N MET A 94 -0.51 1.68 2.45
CA MET A 94 0.50 0.85 1.80
C MET A 94 -0.08 -0.08 0.73
N TRP A 95 -1.24 -0.68 0.99
CA TRP A 95 -1.90 -1.55 0.02
C TRP A 95 -2.19 -0.83 -1.30
N HIS A 96 -2.57 0.45 -1.25
CA HIS A 96 -2.89 1.26 -2.43
C HIS A 96 -1.63 1.62 -3.25
N LEU A 97 -0.52 1.92 -2.57
CA LEU A 97 0.77 2.18 -3.21
C LEU A 97 1.32 0.93 -3.90
N LEU A 98 1.25 -0.20 -3.21
CA LEU A 98 1.66 -1.49 -3.76
C LEU A 98 0.77 -1.93 -4.93
N LEU A 99 -0.53 -1.62 -4.86
CA LEU A 99 -1.46 -1.85 -5.95
C LEU A 99 -1.09 -1.05 -7.21
N LYS A 100 -0.73 0.23 -7.06
CA LYS A 100 -0.24 1.07 -8.17
C LYS A 100 1.03 0.50 -8.82
N ARG A 101 1.87 -0.17 -8.03
CA ARG A 101 3.10 -0.85 -8.51
C ARG A 101 2.85 -2.26 -9.03
N CYS A 102 1.61 -2.70 -9.06
CA CYS A 102 1.23 -4.07 -9.44
C CYS A 102 1.85 -5.18 -8.56
N ASP A 103 2.28 -4.83 -7.34
CA ASP A 103 2.76 -5.81 -6.35
C ASP A 103 1.56 -6.35 -5.53
N PHE A 104 0.75 -7.16 -6.20
CA PHE A 104 -0.54 -7.61 -5.67
C PHE A 104 -0.42 -8.46 -4.42
N GLU A 105 0.62 -9.28 -4.31
CA GLU A 105 0.81 -10.16 -3.16
C GLU A 105 1.10 -9.34 -1.89
N LYS A 106 2.01 -8.38 -1.99
CA LYS A 106 2.26 -7.48 -0.86
C LYS A 106 1.06 -6.58 -0.59
N ALA A 107 0.37 -6.07 -1.63
CA ALA A 107 -0.84 -5.30 -1.44
C ALA A 107 -1.90 -6.06 -0.64
N LEU A 108 -2.12 -7.36 -0.95
CA LEU A 108 -3.04 -8.22 -0.20
C LEU A 108 -2.62 -8.41 1.27
N ALA A 109 -1.32 -8.46 1.56
CA ALA A 109 -0.82 -8.57 2.93
C ALA A 109 -1.10 -7.32 3.78
N PHE A 110 -1.16 -6.14 3.14
CA PHE A 110 -1.49 -4.87 3.80
C PHE A 110 -3.00 -4.55 3.82
N CYS A 111 -3.84 -5.37 3.19
CA CYS A 111 -5.29 -5.18 3.24
C CYS A 111 -5.83 -5.48 4.65
N ARG A 112 -6.46 -4.48 5.25
CA ARG A 112 -7.05 -4.59 6.60
C ARG A 112 -8.53 -5.01 6.58
N ASP A 113 -9.21 -4.73 5.49
CA ASP A 113 -10.63 -5.01 5.34
C ASP A 113 -10.93 -5.74 4.02
N GLU A 114 -12.15 -6.25 3.94
CA GLU A 114 -12.63 -6.99 2.77
C GLU A 114 -12.79 -6.11 1.54
N THR A 115 -13.02 -4.82 1.72
CA THR A 115 -13.20 -3.86 0.60
C THR A 115 -11.87 -3.65 -0.12
N CYS A 116 -10.79 -3.37 0.63
CA CYS A 116 -9.44 -3.29 0.07
C CYS A 116 -9.05 -4.58 -0.64
N ARG A 117 -9.32 -5.74 0.03
CA ARG A 117 -9.00 -7.05 -0.54
C ARG A 117 -9.70 -7.29 -1.87
N LYS A 118 -10.98 -6.94 -1.97
CA LYS A 118 -11.74 -7.04 -3.22
C LYS A 118 -11.14 -6.19 -4.32
N GLN A 119 -10.80 -4.94 -4.04
CA GLN A 119 -10.19 -4.04 -5.01
C GLN A 119 -8.84 -4.57 -5.52
N VAL A 120 -8.00 -5.11 -4.64
CA VAL A 120 -6.71 -5.69 -5.04
C VAL A 120 -6.91 -6.93 -5.91
N LEU A 121 -7.84 -7.81 -5.53
CA LEU A 121 -8.15 -9.02 -6.31
C LEU A 121 -8.75 -8.70 -7.67
N GLU A 122 -9.58 -7.68 -7.77
CA GLU A 122 -10.13 -7.19 -9.04
C GLU A 122 -9.01 -6.71 -9.95
N LYS A 123 -8.13 -5.82 -9.47
CA LYS A 123 -7.01 -5.31 -10.26
C LYS A 123 -5.99 -6.39 -10.64
N LYS A 124 -5.76 -7.36 -9.74
CA LYS A 124 -4.95 -8.54 -10.06
C LYS A 124 -5.59 -9.36 -11.16
N GLY A 125 -6.91 -9.59 -11.08
CA GLY A 125 -7.66 -10.29 -12.11
C GLY A 125 -7.59 -9.57 -13.47
N ASP A 126 -7.76 -8.23 -13.50
CA ASP A 126 -7.64 -7.42 -14.71
C ASP A 126 -6.23 -7.58 -15.35
N ALA A 127 -5.18 -7.47 -14.54
CA ALA A 127 -3.81 -7.62 -15.03
C ALA A 127 -3.55 -9.02 -15.60
N LEU A 128 -4.04 -10.07 -14.93
CA LEU A 128 -3.94 -11.45 -15.39
C LEU A 128 -4.74 -11.70 -16.69
N LEU A 129 -5.92 -11.10 -16.80
CA LEU A 129 -6.76 -11.16 -18.00
C LEU A 129 -6.03 -10.52 -19.20
N HIS A 130 -5.44 -9.34 -19.02
CA HIS A 130 -4.64 -8.68 -20.04
C HIS A 130 -3.37 -9.46 -20.42
N ALA A 131 -2.78 -10.18 -19.47
CA ALA A 131 -1.64 -11.08 -19.72
C ALA A 131 -2.02 -12.41 -20.37
N GLY A 132 -3.32 -12.66 -20.61
CA GLY A 132 -3.81 -13.91 -21.17
C GLY A 132 -3.86 -15.10 -20.18
N GLN A 133 -3.61 -14.85 -18.90
CA GLN A 133 -3.64 -15.84 -17.81
C GLN A 133 -5.07 -16.04 -17.29
N LEU A 134 -5.95 -16.52 -18.17
CA LEU A 134 -7.40 -16.51 -17.97
C LEU A 134 -7.86 -17.35 -16.77
N MET A 135 -7.18 -18.46 -16.48
CA MET A 135 -7.57 -19.35 -15.38
C MET A 135 -7.28 -18.70 -14.02
N GLU A 136 -6.16 -18.02 -13.90
CA GLU A 136 -5.77 -17.31 -12.67
C GLU A 136 -6.63 -16.05 -12.48
N ALA A 137 -6.94 -15.34 -13.57
CA ALA A 137 -7.83 -14.18 -13.55
C ALA A 137 -9.20 -14.53 -12.96
N VAL A 138 -9.83 -15.62 -13.42
CA VAL A 138 -11.14 -16.04 -12.93
C VAL A 138 -11.12 -16.50 -11.48
N GLU A 139 -10.01 -17.01 -10.99
CA GLU A 139 -9.85 -17.35 -9.57
C GLU A 139 -9.82 -16.09 -8.70
N CYS A 140 -9.10 -15.04 -9.15
CA CYS A 140 -9.10 -13.74 -8.48
C CYS A 140 -10.51 -13.12 -8.44
N TYR A 141 -11.22 -13.05 -9.55
CA TYR A 141 -12.57 -12.52 -9.61
C TYR A 141 -13.56 -13.33 -8.77
N ALA A 142 -13.46 -14.65 -8.79
CA ALA A 142 -14.31 -15.49 -7.96
C ALA A 142 -14.01 -15.30 -6.47
N GLN A 143 -12.76 -15.07 -6.09
CA GLN A 143 -12.35 -14.86 -4.72
C GLN A 143 -12.81 -13.49 -4.20
N GLY A 144 -12.59 -12.43 -4.96
CA GLY A 144 -12.97 -11.06 -4.60
C GLY A 144 -14.46 -10.78 -4.73
N GLN A 145 -15.17 -11.58 -5.54
CA GLN A 145 -16.56 -11.35 -5.93
C GLN A 145 -16.79 -10.00 -6.64
N THR A 146 -15.74 -9.46 -7.20
CA THR A 146 -15.69 -8.23 -8.01
C THR A 146 -14.88 -8.52 -9.27
N PRO A 147 -15.19 -7.89 -10.40
CA PRO A 147 -16.39 -7.08 -10.69
C PRO A 147 -17.68 -7.87 -10.66
N ALA A 148 -18.80 -7.24 -11.04
CA ALA A 148 -20.10 -7.92 -11.09
C ALA A 148 -20.04 -9.18 -11.97
N PHE A 149 -20.81 -10.20 -11.63
CA PHE A 149 -20.80 -11.50 -12.32
C PHE A 149 -20.95 -11.34 -13.84
N GLU A 150 -21.88 -10.50 -14.25
CA GLU A 150 -22.22 -10.25 -15.66
C GLU A 150 -21.04 -9.64 -16.42
N GLN A 151 -20.31 -8.73 -15.81
CA GLN A 151 -19.13 -8.10 -16.43
C GLN A 151 -18.04 -9.12 -16.69
N VAL A 152 -17.73 -9.97 -15.71
CA VAL A 152 -16.72 -11.03 -15.88
C VAL A 152 -17.12 -12.01 -16.97
N VAL A 153 -18.42 -12.41 -17.01
CA VAL A 153 -18.94 -13.30 -18.04
C VAL A 153 -18.78 -12.68 -19.43
N LEU A 154 -19.18 -11.42 -19.60
CA LEU A 154 -19.06 -10.72 -20.88
C LEU A 154 -17.58 -10.62 -21.31
N SER A 155 -16.69 -10.19 -20.42
CA SER A 155 -15.25 -10.11 -20.73
C SER A 155 -14.64 -11.45 -21.16
N LEU A 156 -15.07 -12.56 -20.55
CA LEU A 156 -14.60 -13.89 -20.91
C LEU A 156 -15.19 -14.39 -22.24
N MET A 157 -16.43 -13.99 -22.55
CA MET A 157 -17.05 -14.29 -23.84
C MET A 157 -16.39 -13.53 -24.98
N ASP A 158 -16.03 -12.26 -24.79
CA ASP A 158 -15.35 -11.44 -25.78
C ASP A 158 -14.01 -12.03 -26.23
N VAL A 159 -13.31 -12.70 -25.31
CA VAL A 159 -12.03 -13.40 -25.62
C VAL A 159 -12.23 -14.88 -25.94
N SER A 160 -13.47 -15.34 -26.10
CA SER A 160 -13.84 -16.75 -26.40
C SER A 160 -13.24 -17.76 -25.41
N ALA A 161 -13.18 -17.41 -24.14
CA ALA A 161 -12.49 -18.16 -23.08
C ALA A 161 -13.42 -19.21 -22.40
N ASP A 162 -14.01 -20.12 -23.15
CA ASP A 162 -15.00 -21.11 -22.66
C ASP A 162 -14.56 -21.90 -21.43
N LYS A 163 -13.29 -22.33 -21.38
CA LYS A 163 -12.76 -23.08 -20.23
C LYS A 163 -12.70 -22.22 -18.96
N ALA A 164 -12.25 -21.00 -19.09
CA ALA A 164 -12.19 -20.03 -17.98
C ALA A 164 -13.59 -19.65 -17.51
N LEU A 165 -14.51 -19.42 -18.45
CA LEU A 165 -15.91 -19.12 -18.13
C LEU A 165 -16.56 -20.26 -17.33
N ARG A 166 -16.41 -21.50 -17.76
CA ARG A 166 -16.93 -22.67 -17.02
C ARG A 166 -16.33 -22.77 -15.63
N ARG A 167 -15.03 -22.50 -15.48
CA ARG A 167 -14.34 -22.49 -14.19
C ARG A 167 -14.90 -21.40 -13.29
N TYR A 168 -15.05 -20.16 -13.82
CA TYR A 168 -15.62 -19.03 -13.08
C TYR A 168 -17.02 -19.32 -12.56
N VAL A 169 -17.92 -19.78 -13.44
CA VAL A 169 -19.31 -20.12 -13.07
C VAL A 169 -19.33 -21.17 -11.96
N ARG A 170 -18.51 -22.21 -12.07
CA ARG A 170 -18.40 -23.25 -11.02
C ARG A 170 -17.96 -22.66 -9.69
N LEU A 171 -16.90 -21.85 -9.67
CA LEU A 171 -16.38 -21.21 -8.45
C LEU A 171 -17.44 -20.30 -7.80
N ARG A 172 -18.22 -19.58 -8.60
CA ARG A 172 -19.31 -18.73 -8.09
C ARG A 172 -20.47 -19.55 -7.53
N LEU A 173 -20.86 -20.62 -8.20
CA LEU A 173 -21.90 -21.53 -7.72
C LEU A 173 -21.50 -22.23 -6.41
N ASP A 174 -20.24 -22.62 -6.28
CA ASP A 174 -19.74 -23.27 -5.04
C ASP A 174 -19.79 -22.34 -3.83
N LYS A 175 -19.67 -21.03 -4.04
CA LYS A 175 -19.78 -20.01 -3.00
C LYS A 175 -21.21 -19.61 -2.66
N MET A 176 -22.19 -19.94 -3.51
CA MET A 176 -23.59 -19.66 -3.24
C MET A 176 -24.14 -20.58 -2.14
N PRO A 177 -24.95 -20.06 -1.22
CA PRO A 177 -25.64 -20.88 -0.23
C PRO A 177 -26.52 -21.90 -0.95
N LYS A 178 -26.60 -23.13 -0.43
CA LYS A 178 -27.32 -24.26 -1.05
C LYS A 178 -28.76 -23.92 -1.42
N GLN A 179 -29.43 -23.07 -0.63
CA GLN A 179 -30.81 -22.61 -0.87
C GLN A 179 -30.96 -21.71 -2.10
N ALA A 180 -29.92 -21.01 -2.53
CA ALA A 180 -29.90 -20.14 -3.70
C ALA A 180 -29.54 -20.88 -5.00
N ARG A 181 -29.12 -22.17 -4.91
CA ARG A 181 -28.71 -22.97 -6.07
C ARG A 181 -29.89 -23.63 -6.79
N VAL A 182 -31.05 -23.63 -6.18
CA VAL A 182 -32.28 -24.24 -6.78
C VAL A 182 -33.03 -23.14 -7.50
N PRO A 183 -33.19 -23.22 -8.85
CA PRO A 183 -34.10 -22.34 -9.56
C PRO A 183 -35.52 -22.60 -9.01
N ARG A 184 -36.17 -21.60 -8.46
CA ARG A 184 -37.61 -21.65 -8.26
C ARG A 184 -38.25 -21.60 -9.66
N LEU A 185 -38.54 -22.77 -10.20
CA LEU A 185 -39.52 -22.89 -11.31
C LEU A 185 -40.86 -22.45 -10.73
N MET A 186 -41.30 -21.26 -11.10
CA MET A 186 -42.68 -20.86 -10.98
C MET A 186 -43.42 -21.31 -12.23
#